data_61deef35d035e26ef312766390cc318b
#
_entry.id   61deef35d035e26ef312766390cc318b
#
_cell.length_a   1.000
_cell.length_b   1.000
_cell.length_c   1.000
_cell.angle_alpha   90.00
_cell.angle_beta   90.00
_cell.angle_gamma   90.00
#
_symmetry.space_group_name_H-M   'P 1'
#
loop_
_entity.id
_entity.type
_entity.pdbx_description
1 polymer ?
#
loop_
_entity_poly.entity_id
_entity_poly.type
_entity_poly.pdbx_seq_one_letter_code
_entity_poly.pdbx_strand_id
1 'polypeptide(L)'
;KRSEPNRTPSDVAIMVSEAVELAEIELRRRNVRLSHYVAARLPKLLVDPILIEQVLVNLMKNAAESIDHAKRATARRSVELRVIPRQLDGQSVVEFSVMDSGQGLAPEVMERLYEAFFSTKAEGMGIGLNLCRTIVESHQGRMQAENIYNGLDVIGCRFSFWIPLSDATNSIVTPNSSGAGVSA
;
A
#
# COMPACT_ATOMS: atom_id res chain seq x y z
N LYS A 1 -12.92 23.10 4.01
CA LYS A 1 -13.60 21.94 4.63
C LYS A 1 -13.11 20.70 3.91
N ARG A 2 -12.22 19.92 4.53
CA ARG A 2 -11.90 18.58 4.02
C ARG A 2 -13.17 17.74 4.20
N SER A 3 -13.73 17.23 3.11
CA SER A 3 -14.82 16.26 3.18
C SER A 3 -14.28 14.97 3.80
N GLU A 4 -15.01 14.40 4.73
CA GLU A 4 -14.69 13.10 5.28
C GLU A 4 -14.78 12.01 4.21
N PRO A 5 -13.95 10.94 4.31
CA PRO A 5 -14.04 9.81 3.40
C PRO A 5 -15.44 9.18 3.41
N ASN A 6 -15.94 8.82 2.25
CA ASN A 6 -17.17 8.08 2.10
C ASN A 6 -16.90 6.57 2.29
N ARG A 7 -16.83 6.15 3.54
CA ARG A 7 -16.48 4.77 3.90
C ARG A 7 -17.63 3.81 3.64
N THR A 8 -17.32 2.74 2.94
CA THR A 8 -18.23 1.63 2.67
C THR A 8 -17.50 0.31 2.86
N PRO A 9 -18.22 -0.78 3.22
CA PRO A 9 -17.60 -2.11 3.24
C PRO A 9 -17.09 -2.46 1.83
N SER A 10 -15.78 -2.60 1.68
CA SER A 10 -15.14 -2.72 0.38
C SER A 10 -14.34 -4.02 0.28
N ASP A 11 -14.48 -4.70 -0.86
CA ASP A 11 -13.74 -5.90 -1.19
C ASP A 11 -12.31 -5.52 -1.59
N VAL A 12 -11.32 -6.02 -0.83
CA VAL A 12 -9.91 -5.68 -1.04
C VAL A 12 -9.41 -6.16 -2.39
N ALA A 13 -9.76 -7.37 -2.81
CA ALA A 13 -9.30 -7.92 -4.08
C ALA A 13 -9.82 -7.11 -5.27
N ILE A 14 -11.04 -6.62 -5.20
CA ILE A 14 -11.64 -5.75 -6.24
C ILE A 14 -10.91 -4.41 -6.29
N MET A 15 -10.70 -3.76 -5.15
CA MET A 15 -9.95 -2.49 -5.09
C MET A 15 -8.55 -2.63 -5.68
N VAL A 16 -7.85 -3.69 -5.32
CA VAL A 16 -6.49 -3.95 -5.84
C VAL A 16 -6.51 -4.18 -7.33
N SER A 17 -7.44 -4.98 -7.83
CA SER A 17 -7.58 -5.25 -9.27
C SER A 17 -7.82 -3.97 -10.07
N GLU A 18 -8.71 -3.11 -9.61
CA GLU A 18 -9.00 -1.82 -10.26
C GLU A 18 -7.80 -0.88 -10.24
N ALA A 19 -7.09 -0.79 -9.12
CA ALA A 19 -5.88 0.03 -9.01
C ALA A 19 -4.75 -0.47 -9.90
N VAL A 20 -4.53 -1.79 -9.97
CA VAL A 20 -3.53 -2.42 -10.83
C VAL A 20 -3.83 -2.13 -12.30
N GLU A 21 -5.07 -2.29 -12.71
CA GLU A 21 -5.50 -2.02 -14.08
C GLU A 21 -5.21 -0.57 -14.50
N LEU A 22 -5.48 0.39 -13.64
CA LEU A 22 -5.18 1.80 -13.89
C LEU A 22 -3.68 2.09 -13.95
N ALA A 23 -2.91 1.55 -13.04
CA ALA A 23 -1.46 1.79 -12.98
C ALA A 23 -0.70 1.09 -14.11
N GLU A 24 -1.17 -0.07 -14.55
CA GLU A 24 -0.49 -0.90 -15.53
C GLU A 24 -0.28 -0.19 -16.86
N ILE A 25 -1.17 0.70 -17.25
CA ILE A 25 -1.05 1.49 -18.48
C ILE A 25 0.27 2.28 -18.52
N GLU A 26 0.57 2.98 -17.43
CA GLU A 26 1.80 3.77 -17.34
C GLU A 26 3.04 2.90 -17.10
N LEU A 27 2.93 1.85 -16.29
CA LEU A 27 4.04 0.95 -16.03
C LEU A 27 4.50 0.24 -17.32
N ARG A 28 3.59 -0.17 -18.16
CA ARG A 28 3.93 -0.73 -19.48
C ARG A 28 4.66 0.27 -20.37
N ARG A 29 4.23 1.52 -20.38
CA ARG A 29 4.92 2.59 -21.14
C ARG A 29 6.36 2.78 -20.68
N ARG A 30 6.63 2.57 -19.40
CA ARG A 30 7.95 2.66 -18.80
C ARG A 30 8.73 1.35 -18.86
N ASN A 31 8.16 0.32 -19.50
CA ASN A 31 8.75 -1.02 -19.55
C ASN A 31 9.04 -1.61 -18.16
N VAL A 32 8.07 -1.43 -17.25
CA VAL A 32 8.12 -1.95 -15.87
C VAL A 32 7.09 -3.07 -15.74
N ARG A 33 7.52 -4.21 -15.21
CA ARG A 33 6.64 -5.33 -14.92
C ARG A 33 5.93 -5.07 -13.59
N LEU A 34 4.61 -5.15 -13.62
CA LEU A 34 3.77 -5.09 -12.42
C LEU A 34 3.25 -6.48 -12.07
N SER A 35 3.44 -6.88 -10.83
CA SER A 35 2.82 -8.07 -10.25
C SER A 35 2.09 -7.73 -8.96
N HIS A 36 1.09 -8.51 -8.59
CA HIS A 36 0.37 -8.30 -7.35
C HIS A 36 -0.05 -9.62 -6.70
N TYR A 37 -0.15 -9.57 -5.38
CA TYR A 37 -0.63 -10.67 -4.55
C TYR A 37 -1.60 -10.13 -3.50
N VAL A 38 -2.74 -10.78 -3.37
CA VAL A 38 -3.73 -10.51 -2.33
C VAL A 38 -3.99 -11.80 -1.57
N ALA A 39 -3.80 -11.77 -0.26
CA ALA A 39 -4.08 -12.93 0.58
C ALA A 39 -5.54 -13.37 0.45
N ALA A 40 -5.77 -14.68 0.50
CA ALA A 40 -7.12 -15.23 0.46
C ALA A 40 -7.90 -14.88 1.74
N ARG A 41 -9.22 -14.78 1.61
CA ARG A 41 -10.16 -14.62 2.73
C ARG A 41 -9.95 -13.36 3.57
N LEU A 42 -9.47 -12.28 2.96
CA LEU A 42 -9.46 -10.99 3.64
C LEU A 42 -10.90 -10.51 3.90
N PRO A 43 -11.18 -10.00 5.10
CA PRO A 43 -12.47 -9.38 5.38
C PRO A 43 -12.64 -8.11 4.55
N LYS A 44 -13.87 -7.66 4.36
CA LYS A 44 -14.14 -6.35 3.77
C LYS A 44 -13.58 -5.26 4.68
N LEU A 45 -13.00 -4.24 4.08
CA LEU A 45 -12.54 -3.06 4.79
C LEU A 45 -13.58 -1.95 4.74
N LEU A 46 -13.79 -1.28 5.85
CA LEU A 46 -14.59 -0.08 5.92
C LEU A 46 -13.74 1.12 5.52
N VAL A 47 -13.70 1.41 4.23
CA VAL A 47 -12.88 2.47 3.63
C VAL A 47 -13.64 3.18 2.52
N ASP A 48 -13.11 4.31 2.09
CA ASP A 48 -13.48 4.93 0.81
C ASP A 48 -12.66 4.27 -0.30
N PRO A 49 -13.26 3.39 -1.11
CA PRO A 49 -12.51 2.57 -2.06
C PRO A 49 -11.82 3.40 -3.14
N ILE A 50 -12.42 4.50 -3.55
CA ILE A 50 -11.83 5.40 -4.57
C ILE A 50 -10.55 6.05 -4.03
N LEU A 51 -10.55 6.49 -2.78
CA LEU A 51 -9.38 7.08 -2.15
C LEU A 51 -8.26 6.06 -1.94
N ILE A 52 -8.58 4.85 -1.51
CA ILE A 52 -7.57 3.79 -1.35
C ILE A 52 -6.97 3.39 -2.70
N GLU A 53 -7.78 3.26 -3.74
CA GLU A 53 -7.29 3.02 -5.10
C GLU A 53 -6.35 4.13 -5.57
N GLN A 54 -6.67 5.39 -5.27
CA GLN A 54 -5.81 6.53 -5.58
C GLN A 54 -4.44 6.43 -4.89
N VAL A 55 -4.40 6.00 -3.63
CA VAL A 55 -3.14 5.75 -2.92
C VAL A 55 -2.33 4.66 -3.62
N LEU A 56 -2.94 3.54 -3.95
CA LEU A 56 -2.28 2.42 -4.61
C LEU A 56 -1.72 2.81 -5.98
N VAL A 57 -2.51 3.49 -6.80
CA VAL A 57 -2.07 3.97 -8.12
C VAL A 57 -0.89 4.93 -7.99
N ASN A 58 -0.96 5.87 -7.07
CA ASN A 58 0.13 6.81 -6.81
C ASN A 58 1.43 6.11 -6.40
N LEU A 59 1.35 5.15 -5.49
CA LEU A 59 2.52 4.40 -5.03
C LEU A 59 3.15 3.57 -6.15
N MET A 60 2.34 2.92 -6.98
CA MET A 60 2.83 2.13 -8.11
C MET A 60 3.49 3.01 -9.18
N LYS A 61 2.91 4.16 -9.48
CA LYS A 61 3.51 5.13 -10.42
C LYS A 61 4.82 5.70 -9.89
N ASN A 62 4.88 6.07 -8.62
CA ASN A 62 6.11 6.55 -7.98
C ASN A 62 7.20 5.48 -8.01
N ALA A 63 6.84 4.22 -7.79
CA ALA A 63 7.76 3.10 -7.88
C ALA A 63 8.37 2.96 -9.28
N ALA A 64 7.55 3.08 -10.32
CA ALA A 64 8.01 3.02 -11.71
C ALA A 64 8.95 4.18 -12.06
N GLU A 65 8.65 5.38 -11.59
CA GLU A 65 9.52 6.54 -11.76
C GLU A 65 10.86 6.38 -11.03
N SER A 66 10.86 5.80 -9.85
CA SER A 66 12.10 5.46 -9.11
C SER A 66 13.00 4.51 -9.91
N ILE A 67 12.41 3.55 -10.61
CA ILE A 67 13.13 2.63 -11.48
C ILE A 67 13.78 3.37 -12.67
N ASP A 68 13.06 4.30 -13.29
CA ASP A 68 13.60 5.11 -14.39
C ASP A 68 14.77 6.00 -13.98
N HIS A 69 14.77 6.47 -12.74
CA HIS A 69 15.86 7.29 -12.20
C HIS A 69 17.05 6.47 -11.69
N ALA A 70 16.91 5.15 -11.59
CA ALA A 70 18.02 4.28 -11.20
C ALA A 70 19.08 4.25 -12.29
N LYS A 71 20.31 4.59 -11.92
CA LYS A 71 21.45 4.62 -12.85
C LYS A 71 21.95 3.25 -13.29
N ARG A 72 21.36 2.20 -12.76
CA ARG A 72 21.69 0.82 -13.12
C ARG A 72 20.86 0.38 -14.32
N ALA A 73 21.50 -0.27 -15.28
CA ALA A 73 20.79 -1.12 -16.19
C ALA A 73 20.14 -2.23 -15.35
N THR A 74 18.93 -2.03 -14.95
CA THR A 74 18.22 -3.00 -14.13
C THR A 74 17.75 -4.14 -15.01
N ALA A 75 18.37 -5.30 -14.87
CA ALA A 75 17.84 -6.55 -15.40
C ALA A 75 16.43 -6.84 -14.85
N ARG A 76 16.04 -6.11 -13.81
CA ARG A 76 14.74 -6.24 -13.16
C ARG A 76 14.10 -4.86 -13.02
N ARG A 77 13.26 -4.53 -13.95
CA ARG A 77 12.36 -3.37 -13.87
C ARG A 77 11.02 -3.88 -13.38
N SER A 78 10.86 -3.98 -12.06
CA SER A 78 9.68 -4.62 -11.47
C SER A 78 9.12 -3.85 -10.29
N VAL A 79 7.79 -3.87 -10.21
CA VAL A 79 7.00 -3.38 -9.08
C VAL A 79 6.09 -4.52 -8.61
N GLU A 80 6.05 -4.77 -7.33
CA GLU A 80 5.16 -5.75 -6.72
C GLU A 80 4.26 -5.07 -5.69
N LEU A 81 2.96 -5.26 -5.84
CA LEU A 81 1.95 -4.89 -4.84
C LEU A 81 1.57 -6.13 -4.05
N ARG A 82 1.66 -6.05 -2.74
CA ARG A 82 1.34 -7.14 -1.83
C ARG A 82 0.35 -6.71 -0.77
N VAL A 83 -0.69 -7.52 -0.55
CA VAL A 83 -1.74 -7.22 0.43
C VAL A 83 -1.94 -8.43 1.33
N ILE A 84 -1.65 -8.26 2.61
CA ILE A 84 -1.69 -9.33 3.61
C ILE A 84 -2.33 -8.88 4.92
N PRO A 85 -2.96 -9.80 5.67
CA PRO A 85 -3.41 -9.51 7.02
C PRO A 85 -2.20 -9.48 7.96
N ARG A 86 -2.23 -8.59 8.94
CA ARG A 86 -1.20 -8.51 10.00
C ARG A 86 -1.80 -8.19 11.35
N GLN A 87 -1.05 -8.53 12.38
CA GLN A 87 -1.28 -8.04 13.75
C GLN A 87 -0.20 -7.02 14.10
N LEU A 88 -0.62 -5.81 14.44
CA LEU A 88 0.26 -4.73 14.89
C LEU A 88 -0.24 -4.24 16.23
N ASP A 89 0.61 -4.36 17.26
CA ASP A 89 0.30 -3.92 18.63
C ASP A 89 -1.05 -4.45 19.14
N GLY A 90 -1.36 -5.70 18.82
CA GLY A 90 -2.61 -6.35 19.21
C GLY A 90 -3.82 -5.98 18.35
N GLN A 91 -3.66 -5.14 17.34
CA GLN A 91 -4.71 -4.75 16.41
C GLN A 91 -4.59 -5.51 15.08
N SER A 92 -5.71 -6.04 14.61
CA SER A 92 -5.80 -6.64 13.29
C SER A 92 -5.85 -5.56 12.22
N VAL A 93 -4.95 -5.66 11.25
CA VAL A 93 -4.83 -4.71 10.13
C VAL A 93 -4.71 -5.45 8.80
N VAL A 94 -4.99 -4.76 7.72
CA VAL A 94 -4.57 -5.18 6.37
C VAL A 94 -3.43 -4.28 5.94
N GLU A 95 -2.30 -4.89 5.58
CA GLU A 95 -1.12 -4.18 5.10
C GLU A 95 -1.04 -4.26 3.58
N PHE A 96 -0.86 -3.09 2.98
CA PHE A 96 -0.58 -2.91 1.56
C PHE A 96 0.87 -2.49 1.42
N SER A 97 1.65 -3.19 0.61
CA SER A 97 3.03 -2.80 0.33
C SER A 97 3.33 -2.78 -1.15
N VAL A 98 4.00 -1.72 -1.59
CA VAL A 98 4.48 -1.55 -2.97
C VAL A 98 5.99 -1.55 -2.94
N MET A 99 6.57 -2.54 -3.58
CA MET A 99 8.01 -2.78 -3.60
C MET A 99 8.54 -2.55 -5.01
N ASP A 100 9.60 -1.78 -5.14
CA ASP A 100 10.24 -1.51 -6.42
C ASP A 100 11.71 -1.93 -6.43
N SER A 101 12.24 -2.07 -7.62
CA SER A 101 13.65 -2.37 -7.90
C SER A 101 14.48 -1.13 -8.26
N GLY A 102 14.05 0.04 -7.81
CA GLY A 102 14.68 1.33 -8.10
C GLY A 102 15.90 1.62 -7.25
N GLN A 103 16.24 2.90 -7.19
CA GLN A 103 17.45 3.36 -6.50
C GLN A 103 17.31 3.48 -4.97
N GLY A 104 16.12 3.31 -4.44
CA GLY A 104 15.85 3.59 -3.02
C GLY A 104 15.77 5.09 -2.73
N LEU A 105 15.78 5.42 -1.45
CA LEU A 105 15.69 6.78 -0.94
C LEU A 105 16.94 7.13 -0.15
N ALA A 106 17.54 8.30 -0.45
CA ALA A 106 18.59 8.86 0.38
C ALA A 106 18.06 9.24 1.77
N PRO A 107 18.89 9.25 2.83
CA PRO A 107 18.45 9.62 4.17
C PRO A 107 17.78 11.00 4.24
N GLU A 108 18.30 11.97 3.52
CA GLU A 108 17.76 13.33 3.47
C GLU A 108 16.36 13.35 2.83
N VAL A 109 16.13 12.52 1.83
CA VAL A 109 14.84 12.36 1.16
C VAL A 109 13.85 11.67 2.11
N MET A 110 14.30 10.65 2.83
CA MET A 110 13.49 9.92 3.79
C MET A 110 12.92 10.85 4.88
N GLU A 111 13.74 11.76 5.40
CA GLU A 111 13.33 12.74 6.41
C GLU A 111 12.26 13.71 5.91
N ARG A 112 12.29 14.06 4.62
CA ARG A 112 11.41 15.05 4.01
C ARG A 112 10.26 14.47 3.18
N LEU A 113 10.10 13.15 3.23
CA LEU A 113 9.27 12.39 2.29
C LEU A 113 7.83 12.87 2.20
N TYR A 114 7.25 13.33 3.29
CA TYR A 114 5.86 13.75 3.38
C TYR A 114 5.65 15.26 3.45
N GLU A 115 6.71 16.05 3.29
CA GLU A 115 6.56 17.50 3.19
C GLU A 115 5.77 17.86 1.92
N ALA A 116 4.85 18.78 2.04
CA ALA A 116 4.08 19.29 0.91
C ALA A 116 5.03 19.90 -0.14
N PHE A 117 4.78 19.61 -1.42
CA PHE A 117 5.57 20.09 -2.57
C PHE A 117 7.02 19.59 -2.62
N PHE A 118 7.45 18.76 -1.66
CA PHE A 118 8.78 18.15 -1.76
C PHE A 118 8.80 17.07 -2.85
N SER A 119 9.78 17.15 -3.75
CA SER A 119 10.02 16.16 -4.79
C SER A 119 11.48 16.15 -5.21
N THR A 120 12.03 14.96 -5.45
CA THR A 120 13.35 14.76 -6.06
C THR A 120 13.28 14.74 -7.60
N LYS A 121 12.09 14.81 -8.16
CA LYS A 121 11.83 14.78 -9.61
C LYS A 121 11.82 16.20 -10.17
N ALA A 122 12.42 16.40 -11.35
CA ALA A 122 12.42 17.69 -12.02
C ALA A 122 11.02 18.22 -12.32
N GLU A 123 10.04 17.33 -12.53
CA GLU A 123 8.65 17.65 -12.83
C GLU A 123 7.68 17.18 -11.74
N GLY A 124 8.18 16.57 -10.67
CA GLY A 124 7.37 16.04 -9.59
C GLY A 124 6.96 17.13 -8.62
N MET A 125 5.69 17.16 -8.23
CA MET A 125 5.15 18.19 -7.35
C MET A 125 5.19 17.82 -5.85
N GLY A 126 5.66 16.64 -5.48
CA GLY A 126 5.72 16.20 -4.08
C GLY A 126 4.38 16.09 -3.36
N ILE A 127 3.28 16.40 -4.04
CA ILE A 127 1.93 16.38 -3.48
C ILE A 127 1.41 14.95 -3.32
N GLY A 128 1.80 14.05 -4.21
CA GLY A 128 1.28 12.69 -4.27
C GLY A 128 1.47 11.90 -2.97
N LEU A 129 2.68 11.88 -2.41
CA LEU A 129 2.98 11.15 -1.18
C LEU A 129 2.33 11.77 0.06
N ASN A 130 2.31 13.11 0.14
CA ASN A 130 1.62 13.80 1.22
C ASN A 130 0.10 13.53 1.18
N LEU A 131 -0.48 13.51 -0.01
CA LEU A 131 -1.88 13.17 -0.20
C LEU A 131 -2.16 11.70 0.20
N CYS A 132 -1.30 10.78 -0.20
CA CYS A 132 -1.40 9.37 0.20
C CYS A 132 -1.40 9.22 1.72
N ARG A 133 -0.46 9.86 2.40
CA ARG A 133 -0.40 9.88 3.86
C ARG A 133 -1.68 10.43 4.48
N THR A 134 -2.19 11.54 3.97
CA THR A 134 -3.42 12.17 4.45
C THR A 134 -4.62 11.22 4.31
N ILE A 135 -4.75 10.54 3.17
CA ILE A 135 -5.81 9.56 2.94
C ILE A 135 -5.69 8.39 3.91
N VAL A 136 -4.50 7.82 4.03
CA VAL A 136 -4.26 6.67 4.93
C VAL A 136 -4.57 7.04 6.38
N GLU A 137 -4.10 8.18 6.85
CA GLU A 137 -4.35 8.66 8.21
C GLU A 137 -5.83 8.98 8.48
N SER A 138 -6.57 9.44 7.46
CA SER A 138 -8.02 9.64 7.56
C SER A 138 -8.80 8.34 7.73
N HIS A 139 -8.18 7.21 7.42
CA HIS A 139 -8.70 5.86 7.64
C HIS A 139 -8.09 5.19 8.89
N GLN A 140 -7.53 5.97 9.80
CA GLN A 140 -6.83 5.51 11.03
C GLN A 140 -5.64 4.58 10.75
N GLY A 141 -5.10 4.62 9.54
CA GLY A 141 -3.93 3.88 9.14
C GLY A 141 -2.64 4.67 9.33
N ARG A 142 -1.54 4.03 9.01
CA ARG A 142 -0.21 4.63 8.98
C ARG A 142 0.53 4.20 7.73
N MET A 143 1.48 5.01 7.31
CA MET A 143 2.31 4.79 6.15
C MET A 143 3.78 4.91 6.52
N GLN A 144 4.60 4.04 5.93
CA GLN A 144 6.04 4.08 6.10
C GLN A 144 6.76 3.73 4.80
N ALA A 145 8.01 4.13 4.70
CA ALA A 145 8.90 3.77 3.61
C ALA A 145 10.20 3.21 4.18
N GLU A 146 10.76 2.23 3.49
CA GLU A 146 12.05 1.63 3.84
C GLU A 146 12.82 1.24 2.58
N ASN A 147 14.13 1.33 2.64
CA ASN A 147 14.99 0.80 1.59
C ASN A 147 15.12 -0.71 1.72
N ILE A 148 15.25 -1.37 0.58
CA ILE A 148 15.51 -2.81 0.50
C ILE A 148 17.00 -2.98 0.22
N TYR A 149 17.66 -3.85 0.99
CA TYR A 149 19.09 -4.07 0.93
C TYR A 149 19.42 -5.48 0.48
N ASN A 150 20.52 -5.58 -0.28
CA ASN A 150 21.26 -6.82 -0.49
C ASN A 150 22.69 -6.59 0.04
N GLY A 151 22.96 -7.09 1.25
CA GLY A 151 24.18 -6.71 1.97
C GLY A 151 24.14 -5.22 2.33
N LEU A 152 25.10 -4.45 1.82
CA LEU A 152 25.18 -2.99 2.02
C LEU A 152 24.56 -2.20 0.86
N ASP A 153 24.21 -2.87 -0.22
CA ASP A 153 23.68 -2.22 -1.41
C ASP A 153 22.16 -2.03 -1.31
N VAL A 154 21.69 -0.82 -1.61
CA VAL A 154 20.28 -0.55 -1.77
C VAL A 154 19.83 -1.06 -3.14
N ILE A 155 18.86 -1.97 -3.15
CA ILE A 155 18.34 -2.60 -4.36
C ILE A 155 16.90 -2.20 -4.70
N GLY A 156 16.30 -1.39 -3.88
CA GLY A 156 14.94 -0.91 -4.09
C GLY A 156 14.38 -0.20 -2.88
N CYS A 157 13.08 0.05 -2.94
CA CYS A 157 12.31 0.69 -1.87
C CYS A 157 10.98 -0.03 -1.67
N ARG A 158 10.50 -0.02 -0.44
CA ARG A 158 9.16 -0.49 -0.08
C ARG A 158 8.39 0.64 0.58
N PHE A 159 7.23 0.98 0.02
CA PHE A 159 6.21 1.78 0.67
C PHE A 159 5.13 0.86 1.20
N SER A 160 4.81 0.99 2.47
CA SER A 160 3.76 0.20 3.12
C SER A 160 2.77 1.10 3.82
N PHE A 161 1.51 0.74 3.79
CA PHE A 161 0.50 1.31 4.67
C PHE A 161 -0.44 0.23 5.17
N TRP A 162 -1.05 0.47 6.31
CA TRP A 162 -2.00 -0.46 6.89
C TRP A 162 -3.26 0.24 7.33
N ILE A 163 -4.35 -0.48 7.17
CA ILE A 163 -5.69 -0.04 7.55
C ILE A 163 -6.19 -0.99 8.63
N PRO A 164 -6.61 -0.47 9.80
CA PRO A 164 -7.16 -1.32 10.85
C PRO A 164 -8.51 -1.91 10.42
N LEU A 165 -8.75 -3.15 10.85
CA LEU A 165 -10.05 -3.78 10.72
C LEU A 165 -10.99 -3.19 11.78
N SER A 166 -12.22 -2.86 11.39
CA SER A 166 -13.24 -2.39 12.33
C SER A 166 -13.72 -3.53 13.23
N ASP A 167 -14.07 -3.22 14.48
CA ASP A 167 -14.56 -4.21 15.46
C ASP A 167 -15.82 -4.97 14.98
N ALA A 168 -16.61 -4.35 14.11
CA ALA A 168 -17.77 -4.97 13.49
C ALA A 168 -17.42 -6.17 12.59
N THR A 169 -16.19 -6.24 12.06
CA THR A 169 -15.72 -7.34 11.22
C THR A 169 -15.10 -8.48 12.05
N ASN A 170 -14.64 -8.19 13.27
CA ASN A 170 -14.08 -9.18 14.17
C ASN A 170 -15.14 -10.11 14.81
N SER A 171 -16.40 -9.70 14.79
CA SER A 171 -17.50 -10.46 15.42
C SER A 171 -17.98 -11.69 14.64
N ILE A 172 -17.43 -11.97 13.46
CA ILE A 172 -17.88 -13.06 12.58
C ILE A 172 -16.99 -14.32 12.70
N VAL A 173 -15.91 -14.29 13.47
CA VAL A 173 -14.96 -15.41 13.57
C VAL A 173 -14.88 -16.01 14.98
N THR A 174 -16.00 -16.16 15.67
CA THR A 174 -16.07 -17.10 16.78
C THR A 174 -16.90 -18.30 16.35
N PRO A 175 -16.31 -19.48 16.16
CA PRO A 175 -17.10 -20.69 16.03
C PRO A 175 -17.81 -20.92 17.36
N ASN A 176 -19.10 -20.97 17.28
CA ASN A 176 -20.01 -21.29 18.38
C ASN A 176 -19.70 -22.69 18.91
N SER A 177 -18.96 -22.79 20.00
CA SER A 177 -18.84 -24.04 20.76
C SER A 177 -19.98 -24.15 21.74
N SER A 178 -21.16 -24.44 21.24
CA SER A 178 -22.25 -24.94 22.07
C SER A 178 -22.01 -26.43 22.32
N GLY A 179 -21.35 -26.74 23.41
CA GLY A 179 -21.32 -28.08 23.95
C GLY A 179 -22.70 -28.46 24.41
N ALA A 180 -23.29 -29.41 23.72
CA ALA A 180 -24.49 -30.10 24.20
C ALA A 180 -24.07 -31.02 25.36
N GLY A 181 -24.39 -30.62 26.56
CA GLY A 181 -24.39 -31.50 27.72
C GLY A 181 -25.60 -32.45 27.59
N VAL A 182 -25.30 -33.71 27.42
CA VAL A 182 -26.28 -34.78 27.61
C VAL A 182 -26.11 -35.34 29.01
N SER A 183 -27.10 -35.08 29.83
CA SER A 183 -27.27 -35.72 31.12
C SER A 183 -28.01 -37.04 30.90
N ALA A 184 -27.46 -38.11 31.45
CA ALA A 184 -28.17 -39.33 31.79
C ALA A 184 -27.63 -39.84 33.11
#